data_75823e3584181a61c8090a521c7a4669
#
_entry.id   75823e3584181a61c8090a521c7a4669
#
_cell.length_a   1.000
_cell.length_b   1.000
_cell.length_c   1.000
_cell.angle_alpha   90.00
_cell.angle_beta   90.00
_cell.angle_gamma   90.00
#
_symmetry.space_group_name_H-M   'P 1'
#
loop_
_entity.id
_entity.type
_entity.pdbx_description
1 polymer ?
#
loop_
_entity_poly.entity_id
_entity_poly.type
_entity_poly.pdbx_seq_one_letter_code
_entity_poly.pdbx_strand_id
1 'polypeptide(L)'
;MKKNVISYRRLFLTLIVLLSATVSVFAQYSNKRDFRGAWIQCVNGQFMGMSTKQMQDTLASQLDRLKECGVNAIIFQVRPECDALYVSKYEPWSRFLTGVQGKAPYPFWDPLNWMIDQCHKRGMELHAWINPFRAKTKTTNQLASTHIAIKHPELAFAYDGQMILNPGIPEARDYIVDVVKDIVSRYDVDGLHIDDYFYPYPAPGQTIRDDAEFAKYNNGIKNKNDWRRDNVNVFIKQLYEAIHETKPWVKFGISPFGIYRNKKSDQLIGSKTSGLQNYDDLYADILMWVNNGWVDYCVPQLYWEIGHKAADYETLIKWWNKYAGKRHLYIGEDVIRTVKSPDLVNRSINQMPAKQKLHREMNNVQGTVLWYAKAVTDNVGNYGSMLKNVYWKYPALVPQMKYIDGKAPKKVRKMKFLAFEDGIVLFWKSPKGKDWSNKAVKYVVYKFVKGEKINIDDPSKIVAITSDEFYKIPASAIKPGEKHYYVVTALDRLSNESKPRKKSIRY
;
A
#
# COMPACT_ATOMS: atom_id res chain seq x y z
N MET A 1 -33.15 42.58 -32.52
CA MET A 1 -33.40 41.47 -31.58
C MET A 1 -32.86 40.10 -32.02
N LYS A 2 -32.78 39.73 -33.31
CA LYS A 2 -32.29 38.38 -33.76
C LYS A 2 -30.77 38.11 -33.57
N LYS A 3 -29.90 39.12 -33.58
CA LYS A 3 -28.44 38.93 -33.42
C LYS A 3 -28.02 38.53 -31.99
N ASN A 4 -28.73 39.01 -30.95
CA ASN A 4 -28.36 38.69 -29.54
C ASN A 4 -28.76 37.29 -29.12
N VAL A 5 -29.83 36.72 -29.69
CA VAL A 5 -30.30 35.34 -29.35
C VAL A 5 -29.31 34.28 -29.85
N ILE A 6 -28.64 34.52 -31.00
CA ILE A 6 -27.66 33.61 -31.56
C ILE A 6 -26.37 33.61 -30.72
N SER A 7 -25.99 34.74 -30.14
CA SER A 7 -24.83 34.88 -29.24
C SER A 7 -25.02 34.09 -27.94
N TYR A 8 -26.20 34.22 -27.28
CA TYR A 8 -26.52 33.48 -26.04
C TYR A 8 -26.60 31.96 -26.26
N ARG A 9 -27.16 31.50 -27.39
CA ARG A 9 -27.18 30.06 -27.72
C ARG A 9 -25.78 29.49 -27.94
N ARG A 10 -24.88 30.21 -28.60
CA ARG A 10 -23.49 29.80 -28.78
C ARG A 10 -22.74 29.79 -27.44
N LEU A 11 -22.93 30.81 -26.58
CA LEU A 11 -22.32 30.83 -25.24
C LEU A 11 -22.84 29.69 -24.36
N PHE A 12 -24.14 29.38 -24.41
CA PHE A 12 -24.74 28.29 -23.65
C PHE A 12 -24.27 26.92 -24.13
N LEU A 13 -24.15 26.71 -25.45
CA LEU A 13 -23.58 25.48 -26.05
C LEU A 13 -22.10 25.34 -25.71
N THR A 14 -21.32 26.40 -25.70
CA THR A 14 -19.91 26.36 -25.32
C THR A 14 -19.74 26.04 -23.82
N LEU A 15 -20.62 26.57 -22.97
CA LEU A 15 -20.63 26.28 -21.54
C LEU A 15 -21.02 24.81 -21.26
N ILE A 16 -22.00 24.25 -22.00
CA ILE A 16 -22.39 22.83 -21.90
C ILE A 16 -21.26 21.92 -22.36
N VAL A 17 -20.57 22.27 -23.44
CA VAL A 17 -19.41 21.48 -23.96
C VAL A 17 -18.25 21.55 -22.97
N LEU A 18 -17.97 22.72 -22.38
CA LEU A 18 -16.96 22.87 -21.33
C LEU A 18 -17.33 22.11 -20.05
N LEU A 19 -18.59 22.15 -19.62
CA LEU A 19 -19.05 21.35 -18.48
C LEU A 19 -19.01 19.83 -18.78
N SER A 20 -19.40 19.41 -19.97
CA SER A 20 -19.33 17.98 -20.36
C SER A 20 -17.89 17.50 -20.51
N ALA A 21 -16.97 18.32 -21.01
CA ALA A 21 -15.56 18.01 -21.09
C ALA A 21 -14.91 17.90 -19.69
N THR A 22 -15.26 18.79 -18.75
CA THR A 22 -14.77 18.71 -17.37
C THR A 22 -15.32 17.50 -16.63
N VAL A 23 -16.59 17.14 -16.80
CA VAL A 23 -17.18 15.92 -16.22
C VAL A 23 -16.53 14.67 -16.80
N SER A 24 -16.24 14.64 -18.10
CA SER A 24 -15.56 13.52 -18.75
C SER A 24 -14.11 13.35 -18.25
N VAL A 25 -13.38 14.44 -18.03
CA VAL A 25 -12.02 14.41 -17.48
C VAL A 25 -12.02 13.87 -16.04
N PHE A 26 -12.97 14.30 -15.21
CA PHE A 26 -13.07 13.80 -13.82
C PHE A 26 -13.50 12.33 -13.75
N ALA A 27 -14.38 11.86 -14.63
CA ALA A 27 -14.74 10.44 -14.71
C ALA A 27 -13.56 9.56 -15.13
N GLN A 28 -12.63 10.08 -15.91
CA GLN A 28 -11.44 9.38 -16.38
C GLN A 28 -10.41 9.08 -15.26
N TYR A 29 -10.43 9.83 -14.16
CA TYR A 29 -9.48 9.66 -13.03
C TYR A 29 -10.05 8.87 -11.84
N SER A 30 -11.28 8.38 -11.91
CA SER A 30 -11.96 7.76 -10.76
C SER A 30 -12.37 6.33 -11.04
N ASN A 31 -11.54 5.37 -10.61
CA ASN A 31 -11.90 3.95 -10.59
C ASN A 31 -12.53 3.60 -9.24
N LYS A 32 -13.61 2.80 -9.26
CA LYS A 32 -14.21 2.26 -8.03
C LYS A 32 -13.21 1.41 -7.23
N ARG A 33 -12.29 0.74 -7.90
CA ARG A 33 -11.25 -0.10 -7.29
C ARG A 33 -9.88 0.41 -7.68
N ASP A 34 -9.12 0.83 -6.66
CA ASP A 34 -7.82 1.45 -6.83
C ASP A 34 -7.06 1.32 -5.49
N PHE A 35 -5.91 0.68 -5.47
CA PHE A 35 -5.07 0.64 -4.28
C PHE A 35 -4.36 1.99 -4.12
N ARG A 36 -4.67 2.70 -3.06
CA ARG A 36 -4.14 4.02 -2.77
C ARG A 36 -3.37 3.97 -1.47
N GLY A 37 -2.12 3.52 -1.58
CA GLY A 37 -1.24 3.27 -0.45
C GLY A 37 -0.36 4.46 -0.10
N ALA A 38 0.12 4.48 1.15
CA ALA A 38 1.20 5.37 1.58
C ALA A 38 2.12 4.65 2.56
N TRP A 39 3.44 4.81 2.40
CA TRP A 39 4.42 4.29 3.35
C TRP A 39 4.61 5.25 4.52
N ILE A 40 4.55 4.70 5.74
CA ILE A 40 4.96 5.36 6.98
C ILE A 40 6.20 4.63 7.50
N GLN A 41 7.37 5.21 7.29
CA GLN A 41 8.64 4.66 7.75
C GLN A 41 8.99 5.14 9.17
N CYS A 42 9.77 4.33 9.90
CA CYS A 42 10.35 4.72 11.19
C CYS A 42 11.88 4.91 11.13
N VAL A 43 12.55 4.25 10.19
CA VAL A 43 14.01 4.17 10.08
C VAL A 43 14.71 5.53 9.86
N ASN A 44 13.97 6.56 9.46
CA ASN A 44 14.46 7.94 9.38
C ASN A 44 14.49 8.68 10.73
N GLY A 45 14.07 8.01 11.81
CA GLY A 45 14.07 8.58 13.16
C GLY A 45 12.94 9.56 13.46
N GLN A 46 11.92 9.66 12.61
CA GLN A 46 10.84 10.65 12.77
C GLN A 46 10.04 10.53 14.07
N PHE A 47 10.08 9.38 14.74
CA PHE A 47 9.39 9.15 16.02
C PHE A 47 10.31 9.21 17.23
N MET A 48 11.62 9.23 17.00
CA MET A 48 12.61 9.25 18.09
C MET A 48 12.45 10.51 18.94
N GLY A 49 12.42 10.33 20.26
CA GLY A 49 12.26 11.43 21.21
C GLY A 49 10.81 11.90 21.43
N MET A 50 9.84 11.35 20.72
CA MET A 50 8.42 11.62 20.97
C MET A 50 7.95 10.84 22.21
N SER A 51 7.11 11.47 23.03
CA SER A 51 6.31 10.74 24.01
C SER A 51 5.26 9.87 23.32
N THR A 52 4.73 8.86 24.02
CA THR A 52 3.64 8.02 23.52
C THR A 52 2.48 8.86 22.97
N LYS A 53 2.04 9.87 23.73
CA LYS A 53 0.93 10.74 23.29
C LYS A 53 1.26 11.55 22.04
N GLN A 54 2.44 12.14 21.96
CA GLN A 54 2.88 12.90 20.78
C GLN A 54 2.93 12.02 19.53
N MET A 55 3.44 10.79 19.64
CA MET A 55 3.47 9.85 18.53
C MET A 55 2.05 9.45 18.08
N GLN A 56 1.17 9.12 19.03
CA GLN A 56 -0.23 8.79 18.75
C GLN A 56 -0.98 9.96 18.06
N ASP A 57 -0.84 11.18 18.59
CA ASP A 57 -1.48 12.38 18.03
C ASP A 57 -0.95 12.68 16.61
N THR A 58 0.38 12.54 16.42
CA THR A 58 1.02 12.72 15.11
C THR A 58 0.51 11.70 14.09
N LEU A 59 0.50 10.42 14.46
CA LEU A 59 0.01 9.36 13.59
C LEU A 59 -1.49 9.49 13.30
N ALA A 60 -2.32 9.80 14.30
CA ALA A 60 -3.76 10.02 14.11
C ALA A 60 -4.02 11.17 13.12
N SER A 61 -3.37 12.32 13.33
CA SER A 61 -3.47 13.48 12.41
C SER A 61 -3.00 13.13 11.00
N GLN A 62 -1.90 12.36 10.87
CA GLN A 62 -1.40 11.91 9.58
C GLN A 62 -2.40 10.99 8.87
N LEU A 63 -3.01 10.04 9.59
CA LEU A 63 -4.02 9.14 9.07
C LEU A 63 -5.29 9.89 8.60
N ASP A 64 -5.73 10.90 9.35
CA ASP A 64 -6.89 11.73 8.98
C ASP A 64 -6.63 12.48 7.67
N ARG A 65 -5.47 13.14 7.54
CA ARG A 65 -5.07 13.85 6.32
C ARG A 65 -4.92 12.90 5.12
N LEU A 66 -4.31 11.72 5.31
CA LEU A 66 -4.19 10.71 4.26
C LEU A 66 -5.56 10.21 3.80
N LYS A 67 -6.48 9.98 4.75
CA LYS A 67 -7.88 9.63 4.45
C LYS A 67 -8.55 10.71 3.60
N GLU A 68 -8.40 11.98 3.97
CA GLU A 68 -8.93 13.12 3.21
C GLU A 68 -8.36 13.20 1.79
N CYS A 69 -7.09 12.81 1.60
CA CYS A 69 -6.46 12.71 0.27
C CYS A 69 -6.92 11.48 -0.53
N GLY A 70 -7.74 10.60 0.04
CA GLY A 70 -8.29 9.42 -0.63
C GLY A 70 -7.47 8.15 -0.47
N VAL A 71 -6.46 8.12 0.43
CA VAL A 71 -5.68 6.92 0.77
C VAL A 71 -6.58 5.87 1.42
N ASN A 72 -6.42 4.60 1.06
CA ASN A 72 -7.19 3.46 1.57
C ASN A 72 -6.34 2.31 2.13
N ALA A 73 -5.01 2.45 2.09
CA ALA A 73 -4.09 1.48 2.70
C ALA A 73 -2.84 2.18 3.25
N ILE A 74 -2.36 1.73 4.39
CA ILE A 74 -1.12 2.18 5.03
C ILE A 74 -0.13 1.03 5.07
N ILE A 75 1.09 1.28 4.63
CA ILE A 75 2.22 0.37 4.76
C ILE A 75 3.12 0.94 5.86
N PHE A 76 3.02 0.35 7.06
CA PHE A 76 3.67 0.85 8.27
C PHE A 76 4.89 0.02 8.63
N GLN A 77 6.07 0.66 8.71
CA GLN A 77 7.32 -0.01 9.06
C GLN A 77 7.35 -0.37 10.54
N VAL A 78 7.33 -1.67 10.82
CA VAL A 78 7.25 -2.19 12.19
C VAL A 78 8.50 -2.97 12.62
N ARG A 79 9.38 -3.34 11.65
CA ARG A 79 10.60 -4.11 11.91
C ARG A 79 11.76 -3.58 11.04
N PRO A 80 12.48 -2.53 11.50
CA PRO A 80 13.53 -1.89 10.70
C PRO A 80 14.91 -2.54 10.80
N GLU A 81 15.31 -3.10 11.96
CA GLU A 81 16.67 -3.59 12.26
C GLU A 81 16.64 -4.88 13.10
N CYS A 82 15.88 -5.90 12.73
CA CYS A 82 15.60 -7.08 13.57
C CYS A 82 15.18 -6.66 14.99
N ASP A 83 14.38 -5.63 15.07
CA ASP A 83 13.80 -5.03 16.27
C ASP A 83 12.37 -4.57 15.95
N ALA A 84 11.56 -4.31 16.97
CA ALA A 84 10.12 -4.24 16.80
C ALA A 84 9.51 -2.91 17.27
N LEU A 85 8.51 -2.41 16.51
CA LEU A 85 7.55 -1.39 16.95
C LEU A 85 6.22 -2.06 17.39
N TYR A 86 6.32 -3.22 18.00
CA TYR A 86 5.21 -4.01 18.55
C TYR A 86 5.71 -4.93 19.66
N VAL A 87 4.82 -5.51 20.43
CA VAL A 87 5.19 -6.51 21.44
C VAL A 87 5.65 -7.79 20.74
N SER A 88 6.95 -7.95 20.53
CA SER A 88 7.53 -9.14 19.89
C SER A 88 7.89 -10.21 20.91
N LYS A 89 7.75 -11.49 20.50
CA LYS A 89 8.26 -12.64 21.28
C LYS A 89 9.76 -12.92 20.99
N TYR A 90 10.26 -12.40 19.86
CA TYR A 90 11.56 -12.76 19.31
C TYR A 90 12.57 -11.62 19.41
N GLU A 91 12.12 -10.38 19.26
CA GLU A 91 12.98 -9.23 18.99
C GLU A 91 12.84 -8.12 20.01
N PRO A 92 13.91 -7.36 20.30
CA PRO A 92 13.85 -6.23 21.21
C PRO A 92 12.99 -5.09 20.64
N TRP A 93 12.55 -4.18 21.51
CA TRP A 93 11.95 -2.91 21.09
C TRP A 93 12.92 -2.11 20.24
N SER A 94 12.42 -1.51 19.17
CA SER A 94 13.24 -0.72 18.26
C SER A 94 13.69 0.60 18.88
N ARG A 95 14.96 0.98 18.62
CA ARG A 95 15.47 2.30 18.96
C ARG A 95 14.73 3.44 18.24
N PHE A 96 14.16 3.17 17.08
CA PHE A 96 13.37 4.15 16.32
C PHE A 96 12.06 4.53 17.00
N LEU A 97 11.64 3.78 18.02
CA LEU A 97 10.49 4.10 18.85
C LEU A 97 10.90 4.96 20.06
N THR A 98 11.96 4.55 20.78
CA THR A 98 12.31 5.15 22.09
C THR A 98 13.67 5.81 22.14
N GLY A 99 14.45 5.75 21.07
CA GLY A 99 15.84 6.19 21.02
C GLY A 99 16.85 5.12 21.49
N VAL A 100 16.41 4.10 22.23
CA VAL A 100 17.26 3.04 22.79
C VAL A 100 16.65 1.67 22.43
N GLN A 101 17.43 0.80 21.76
CA GLN A 101 16.99 -0.55 21.44
C GLN A 101 16.80 -1.40 22.70
N GLY A 102 15.73 -2.16 22.79
CA GLY A 102 15.36 -2.96 23.96
C GLY A 102 14.54 -2.21 25.01
N LYS A 103 14.45 -0.88 24.94
CA LYS A 103 13.63 -0.08 25.86
C LYS A 103 12.20 -0.01 25.39
N ALA A 104 11.26 -0.50 26.21
CA ALA A 104 9.82 -0.36 25.97
C ALA A 104 9.36 1.10 26.01
N PRO A 105 8.31 1.48 25.25
CA PRO A 105 7.73 2.83 25.35
C PRO A 105 7.06 3.07 26.70
N TYR A 106 7.09 4.33 27.16
CA TYR A 106 6.44 4.74 28.40
C TYR A 106 5.63 6.03 28.19
N PRO A 107 4.34 6.08 28.59
CA PRO A 107 3.50 4.96 29.01
C PRO A 107 3.49 3.82 28.00
N PHE A 108 3.35 2.58 28.49
CA PHE A 108 3.36 1.40 27.64
C PHE A 108 2.18 1.40 26.65
N TRP A 109 2.47 1.06 25.39
CA TRP A 109 1.50 0.83 24.33
C TRP A 109 2.09 -0.07 23.24
N ASP A 110 1.25 -0.64 22.42
CA ASP A 110 1.66 -1.43 21.25
C ASP A 110 1.37 -0.63 19.97
N PRO A 111 2.41 -0.04 19.32
CA PRO A 111 2.23 0.78 18.12
C PRO A 111 1.52 0.06 16.98
N LEU A 112 1.85 -1.20 16.71
CA LEU A 112 1.22 -1.96 15.62
C LEU A 112 -0.25 -2.20 15.89
N ASN A 113 -0.60 -2.67 17.09
CA ASN A 113 -2.00 -2.92 17.45
C ASN A 113 -2.83 -1.62 17.37
N TRP A 114 -2.27 -0.52 17.88
CA TRP A 114 -2.92 0.79 17.82
C TRP A 114 -3.11 1.29 16.39
N MET A 115 -2.10 1.15 15.52
CA MET A 115 -2.17 1.56 14.11
C MET A 115 -3.21 0.74 13.34
N ILE A 116 -3.33 -0.56 13.60
CA ILE A 116 -4.37 -1.41 13.02
C ILE A 116 -5.76 -0.86 13.36
N ASP A 117 -6.02 -0.62 14.65
CA ASP A 117 -7.29 -0.06 15.13
C ASP A 117 -7.60 1.29 14.48
N GLN A 118 -6.61 2.20 14.43
CA GLN A 118 -6.78 3.52 13.82
C GLN A 118 -7.01 3.48 12.31
N CYS A 119 -6.36 2.56 11.58
CA CYS A 119 -6.60 2.36 10.15
C CYS A 119 -7.99 1.77 9.90
N HIS A 120 -8.37 0.73 10.62
CA HIS A 120 -9.67 0.06 10.48
C HIS A 120 -10.83 1.00 10.79
N LYS A 121 -10.74 1.83 11.84
CA LYS A 121 -11.74 2.88 12.15
C LYS A 121 -11.93 3.87 11.01
N ARG A 122 -10.90 4.11 10.21
CA ARG A 122 -10.94 4.99 9.03
C ARG A 122 -11.30 4.27 7.73
N GLY A 123 -11.58 2.95 7.79
CA GLY A 123 -11.86 2.11 6.63
C GLY A 123 -10.63 1.81 5.76
N MET A 124 -9.41 2.08 6.25
CA MET A 124 -8.15 1.78 5.59
C MET A 124 -7.64 0.39 5.95
N GLU A 125 -6.83 -0.21 5.06
CA GLU A 125 -6.04 -1.41 5.38
C GLU A 125 -4.73 -1.02 6.05
N LEU A 126 -4.19 -1.92 6.90
CA LEU A 126 -2.84 -1.82 7.43
C LEU A 126 -2.00 -3.02 7.00
N HIS A 127 -0.90 -2.73 6.31
CA HIS A 127 0.13 -3.69 5.93
C HIS A 127 1.38 -3.48 6.80
N ALA A 128 1.76 -4.50 7.56
CA ALA A 128 2.96 -4.45 8.39
C ALA A 128 4.20 -4.60 7.50
N TRP A 129 5.05 -3.56 7.47
CA TRP A 129 6.28 -3.57 6.69
C TRP A 129 7.47 -3.96 7.56
N ILE A 130 8.20 -4.98 7.11
CA ILE A 130 9.43 -5.44 7.72
C ILE A 130 10.60 -5.33 6.74
N ASN A 131 11.79 -5.00 7.24
CA ASN A 131 13.05 -5.25 6.54
C ASN A 131 13.51 -6.66 6.90
N PRO A 132 13.54 -7.61 5.96
CA PRO A 132 13.75 -9.01 6.33
C PRO A 132 15.15 -9.27 6.90
N PHE A 133 16.21 -8.86 6.20
CA PHE A 133 17.58 -9.25 6.53
C PHE A 133 18.43 -8.17 7.20
N ARG A 134 18.00 -6.91 7.22
CA ARG A 134 18.77 -5.84 7.84
C ARG A 134 18.73 -5.94 9.36
N ALA A 135 19.87 -6.32 9.98
CA ALA A 135 20.00 -6.43 11.42
C ALA A 135 20.53 -5.14 12.07
N LYS A 136 21.25 -4.29 11.31
CA LYS A 136 21.80 -3.02 11.80
C LYS A 136 22.05 -2.06 10.64
N THR A 137 21.64 -0.80 10.77
CA THR A 137 22.06 0.28 9.86
C THR A 137 23.41 0.86 10.26
N LYS A 138 23.99 1.70 9.40
CA LYS A 138 25.24 2.43 9.70
C LYS A 138 25.13 3.37 10.90
N THR A 139 23.92 3.84 11.22
CA THR A 139 23.67 4.81 12.28
C THR A 139 23.39 4.18 13.64
N THR A 140 23.31 2.84 13.72
CA THR A 140 23.10 2.11 14.98
C THR A 140 24.44 1.79 15.62
N ASN A 141 24.73 2.40 16.77
CA ASN A 141 26.01 2.21 17.47
C ASN A 141 26.03 0.97 18.35
N GLN A 142 24.90 0.66 19.01
CA GLN A 142 24.79 -0.44 19.96
C GLN A 142 23.52 -1.25 19.71
N LEU A 143 23.66 -2.58 19.78
CA LEU A 143 22.56 -3.53 19.74
C LEU A 143 22.23 -3.99 21.17
N ALA A 144 20.96 -4.26 21.43
CA ALA A 144 20.53 -4.85 22.70
C ALA A 144 21.09 -6.29 22.85
N SER A 145 21.36 -6.71 24.09
CA SER A 145 21.87 -8.07 24.38
C SER A 145 20.92 -9.18 23.91
N THR A 146 19.64 -8.87 23.76
CA THR A 146 18.60 -9.79 23.25
C THR A 146 18.47 -9.80 21.72
N HIS A 147 19.21 -8.96 21.02
CA HIS A 147 19.15 -8.86 19.57
C HIS A 147 19.73 -10.12 18.90
N ILE A 148 19.12 -10.59 17.80
CA ILE A 148 19.52 -11.82 17.10
C ILE A 148 21.01 -11.84 16.70
N ALA A 149 21.53 -10.74 16.17
CA ALA A 149 22.96 -10.64 15.78
C ALA A 149 23.94 -10.61 16.96
N ILE A 150 23.47 -10.46 18.21
CA ILE A 150 24.25 -10.60 19.43
C ILE A 150 24.14 -12.03 19.97
N LYS A 151 22.94 -12.62 19.94
CA LYS A 151 22.70 -13.99 20.42
C LYS A 151 23.24 -15.06 19.46
N HIS A 152 23.15 -14.78 18.17
CA HIS A 152 23.52 -15.69 17.06
C HIS A 152 24.33 -14.93 16.01
N PRO A 153 25.57 -14.49 16.36
CA PRO A 153 26.41 -13.72 15.44
C PRO A 153 26.77 -14.52 14.17
N GLU A 154 26.75 -15.84 14.23
CA GLU A 154 26.97 -16.75 13.10
C GLU A 154 25.90 -16.62 12.00
N LEU A 155 24.71 -16.10 12.30
CA LEU A 155 23.63 -15.89 11.34
C LEU A 155 23.76 -14.60 10.54
N ALA A 156 24.75 -13.74 10.84
CA ALA A 156 24.87 -12.42 10.25
C ALA A 156 26.30 -12.15 9.75
N PHE A 157 26.40 -11.26 8.77
CA PHE A 157 27.69 -10.74 8.31
C PHE A 157 27.70 -9.21 8.31
N ALA A 158 28.89 -8.65 8.47
CA ALA A 158 29.09 -7.20 8.35
C ALA A 158 29.31 -6.81 6.88
N TYR A 159 28.68 -5.71 6.44
CA TYR A 159 28.82 -5.18 5.11
C TYR A 159 28.65 -3.67 5.11
N ASP A 160 29.66 -2.91 4.68
CA ASP A 160 29.61 -1.44 4.54
C ASP A 160 29.03 -0.74 5.78
N GLY A 161 29.52 -1.11 6.99
CA GLY A 161 29.07 -0.56 8.28
C GLY A 161 27.68 -1.00 8.75
N GLN A 162 27.01 -1.88 8.01
CA GLN A 162 25.76 -2.52 8.37
C GLN A 162 25.99 -3.95 8.88
N MET A 163 24.97 -4.54 9.51
CA MET A 163 24.88 -5.99 9.73
C MET A 163 23.66 -6.54 9.01
N ILE A 164 23.85 -7.66 8.33
CA ILE A 164 22.84 -8.31 7.50
C ILE A 164 22.71 -9.75 7.98
N LEU A 165 21.51 -10.21 8.30
CA LEU A 165 21.24 -11.65 8.43
C LEU A 165 21.51 -12.31 7.08
N ASN A 166 22.25 -13.42 7.10
CA ASN A 166 22.71 -14.06 5.87
C ASN A 166 21.58 -14.86 5.21
N PRO A 167 21.08 -14.44 4.03
CA PRO A 167 20.02 -15.20 3.34
C PRO A 167 20.48 -16.60 2.93
N GLY A 168 21.79 -16.83 2.83
CA GLY A 168 22.40 -18.12 2.51
C GLY A 168 22.32 -19.17 3.64
N ILE A 169 21.99 -18.74 4.87
CA ILE A 169 21.87 -19.62 6.04
C ILE A 169 20.39 -19.98 6.24
N PRO A 170 20.00 -21.27 6.17
CA PRO A 170 18.62 -21.71 6.39
C PRO A 170 18.03 -21.20 7.70
N GLU A 171 18.76 -21.31 8.80
CA GLU A 171 18.35 -20.92 10.14
C GLU A 171 18.04 -19.40 10.24
N ALA A 172 18.75 -18.57 9.47
CA ALA A 172 18.47 -17.13 9.40
C ALA A 172 17.14 -16.85 8.68
N ARG A 173 16.82 -17.60 7.62
CA ARG A 173 15.52 -17.50 6.92
C ARG A 173 14.38 -18.00 7.81
N ASP A 174 14.54 -19.15 8.46
CA ASP A 174 13.54 -19.75 9.34
C ASP A 174 13.21 -18.84 10.52
N TYR A 175 14.23 -18.19 11.12
CA TYR A 175 14.02 -17.17 12.16
C TYR A 175 13.11 -16.04 11.69
N ILE A 176 13.33 -15.51 10.49
CA ILE A 176 12.48 -14.42 9.95
C ILE A 176 11.06 -14.92 9.68
N VAL A 177 10.92 -16.15 9.19
CA VAL A 177 9.59 -16.78 8.99
C VAL A 177 8.85 -16.90 10.32
N ASP A 178 9.52 -17.28 11.40
CA ASP A 178 8.90 -17.38 12.74
C ASP A 178 8.49 -16.01 13.27
N VAL A 179 9.29 -14.96 13.06
CA VAL A 179 8.91 -13.57 13.39
C VAL A 179 7.65 -13.15 12.62
N VAL A 180 7.57 -13.49 11.32
CA VAL A 180 6.39 -13.17 10.51
C VAL A 180 5.16 -13.96 10.96
N LYS A 181 5.29 -15.25 11.27
CA LYS A 181 4.20 -16.04 11.83
C LYS A 181 3.69 -15.46 13.16
N ASP A 182 4.58 -14.95 14.01
CA ASP A 182 4.20 -14.28 15.26
C ASP A 182 3.38 -13.01 14.99
N ILE A 183 3.81 -12.15 14.04
CA ILE A 183 3.06 -10.96 13.64
C ILE A 183 1.68 -11.37 13.11
N VAL A 184 1.63 -12.22 12.10
CA VAL A 184 0.39 -12.59 11.40
C VAL A 184 -0.59 -13.29 12.34
N SER A 185 -0.12 -14.19 13.22
CA SER A 185 -1.01 -14.91 14.14
C SER A 185 -1.67 -13.99 15.17
N ARG A 186 -0.94 -13.05 15.75
CA ARG A 186 -1.39 -12.23 16.87
C ARG A 186 -2.07 -10.91 16.48
N TYR A 187 -1.68 -10.32 15.37
CA TYR A 187 -2.18 -9.02 14.93
C TYR A 187 -3.19 -9.16 13.79
N ASP A 188 -4.16 -8.25 13.75
CA ASP A 188 -5.21 -8.22 12.72
C ASP A 188 -4.77 -7.39 11.50
N VAL A 189 -3.55 -7.66 11.00
CA VAL A 189 -3.02 -7.01 9.80
C VAL A 189 -3.77 -7.45 8.54
N ASP A 190 -3.94 -6.55 7.59
CA ASP A 190 -4.53 -6.85 6.27
C ASP A 190 -3.47 -7.38 5.29
N GLY A 191 -2.20 -7.06 5.54
CA GLY A 191 -1.07 -7.55 4.75
C GLY A 191 0.25 -7.54 5.51
N LEU A 192 1.19 -8.34 5.01
CA LEU A 192 2.61 -8.25 5.31
C LEU A 192 3.33 -7.70 4.09
N HIS A 193 4.27 -6.79 4.30
CA HIS A 193 5.02 -6.12 3.24
C HIS A 193 6.52 -6.19 3.52
N ILE A 194 7.31 -6.52 2.50
CA ILE A 194 8.77 -6.43 2.54
C ILE A 194 9.27 -5.47 1.46
N ASP A 195 10.40 -4.85 1.71
CA ASP A 195 11.09 -3.99 0.73
C ASP A 195 12.13 -4.77 -0.10
N ASP A 196 13.09 -4.05 -0.68
CA ASP A 196 14.08 -4.57 -1.61
C ASP A 196 15.44 -4.90 -0.98
N TYR A 197 15.54 -4.89 0.35
CA TYR A 197 16.79 -5.19 1.07
C TYR A 197 16.94 -6.70 1.34
N PHE A 198 17.15 -7.50 0.28
CA PHE A 198 17.43 -8.94 0.38
C PHE A 198 18.91 -9.17 0.68
N TYR A 199 19.78 -9.10 -0.32
CA TYR A 199 21.20 -8.86 -0.13
C TYR A 199 21.47 -7.35 -0.11
N PRO A 200 22.60 -6.90 0.50
CA PRO A 200 22.89 -5.47 0.57
C PRO A 200 23.14 -4.87 -0.81
N TYR A 201 22.82 -3.60 -0.97
CA TYR A 201 23.21 -2.85 -2.16
C TYR A 201 24.70 -2.87 -2.37
N PRO A 202 25.19 -3.05 -3.62
CA PRO A 202 26.61 -2.99 -3.92
C PRO A 202 27.25 -1.69 -3.43
N ALA A 203 28.32 -1.77 -2.68
CA ALA A 203 29.09 -0.63 -2.22
C ALA A 203 30.53 -0.72 -2.72
N PRO A 204 31.18 0.40 -3.12
CA PRO A 204 32.54 0.40 -3.64
C PRO A 204 33.52 -0.25 -2.66
N GLY A 205 34.35 -1.17 -3.16
CA GLY A 205 35.35 -1.88 -2.35
C GLY A 205 34.81 -2.92 -1.36
N GLN A 206 33.49 -3.17 -1.35
CA GLN A 206 32.87 -4.14 -0.49
C GLN A 206 32.53 -5.43 -1.24
N THR A 207 32.72 -6.57 -0.58
CA THR A 207 32.34 -7.91 -1.06
C THR A 207 31.49 -8.59 -0.02
N ILE A 208 30.45 -9.31 -0.47
CA ILE A 208 29.64 -10.16 0.42
C ILE A 208 30.48 -11.40 0.77
N ARG A 209 30.77 -11.57 2.05
CA ARG A 209 31.60 -12.66 2.59
C ARG A 209 30.73 -13.85 2.95
N ASP A 210 30.34 -14.64 1.96
CA ASP A 210 29.45 -15.80 2.09
C ASP A 210 30.01 -17.05 1.38
N ASP A 211 31.36 -17.12 1.24
CA ASP A 211 32.02 -18.27 0.57
C ASP A 211 31.90 -19.56 1.37
N ALA A 212 31.99 -19.49 2.69
CA ALA A 212 31.82 -20.63 3.58
C ALA A 212 30.40 -21.20 3.52
N GLU A 213 29.41 -20.33 3.53
CA GLU A 213 27.99 -20.69 3.42
C GLU A 213 27.67 -21.26 2.03
N PHE A 214 28.23 -20.66 0.97
CA PHE A 214 28.12 -21.21 -0.38
C PHE A 214 28.71 -22.62 -0.45
N ALA A 215 29.89 -22.83 0.11
CA ALA A 215 30.51 -24.17 0.14
C ALA A 215 29.62 -25.19 0.89
N LYS A 216 28.98 -24.77 1.98
CA LYS A 216 28.16 -25.64 2.84
C LYS A 216 26.74 -25.86 2.31
N TYR A 217 26.09 -24.83 1.74
CA TYR A 217 24.65 -24.82 1.46
C TYR A 217 24.32 -24.63 -0.03
N ASN A 218 25.24 -24.88 -0.98
CA ASN A 218 24.99 -24.62 -2.40
C ASN A 218 23.97 -25.58 -3.04
N ASN A 219 23.61 -26.69 -2.40
CA ASN A 219 22.65 -27.67 -2.90
C ASN A 219 22.88 -28.11 -4.36
N GLY A 220 24.16 -28.16 -4.80
CA GLY A 220 24.55 -28.50 -6.17
C GLY A 220 24.56 -27.34 -7.15
N ILE A 221 24.19 -26.13 -6.74
CA ILE A 221 24.26 -24.92 -7.56
C ILE A 221 25.72 -24.47 -7.67
N LYS A 222 26.27 -24.47 -8.88
CA LYS A 222 27.67 -24.14 -9.13
C LYS A 222 27.99 -22.66 -9.17
N ASN A 223 27.02 -21.84 -9.61
CA ASN A 223 27.20 -20.39 -9.71
C ASN A 223 26.75 -19.72 -8.41
N LYS A 224 27.62 -18.95 -7.77
CA LYS A 224 27.35 -18.28 -6.48
C LYS A 224 26.23 -17.24 -6.57
N ASN A 225 26.10 -16.53 -7.68
CA ASN A 225 25.03 -15.55 -7.87
C ASN A 225 23.67 -16.24 -8.05
N ASP A 226 23.64 -17.40 -8.71
CA ASP A 226 22.42 -18.21 -8.82
C ASP A 226 22.02 -18.78 -7.46
N TRP A 227 22.98 -19.22 -6.66
CA TRP A 227 22.74 -19.67 -5.29
C TRP A 227 22.18 -18.55 -4.39
N ARG A 228 22.72 -17.34 -4.49
CA ARG A 228 22.16 -16.19 -3.77
C ARG A 228 20.71 -15.91 -4.17
N ARG A 229 20.38 -15.96 -5.47
CA ARG A 229 18.99 -15.83 -5.94
C ARG A 229 18.10 -16.94 -5.44
N ASP A 230 18.60 -18.18 -5.46
CA ASP A 230 17.86 -19.33 -4.96
C ASP A 230 17.52 -19.18 -3.47
N ASN A 231 18.46 -18.72 -2.63
CA ASN A 231 18.22 -18.45 -1.23
C ASN A 231 17.08 -17.44 -1.01
N VAL A 232 17.04 -16.37 -1.81
CA VAL A 232 15.96 -15.37 -1.73
C VAL A 232 14.65 -15.97 -2.26
N ASN A 233 14.67 -16.75 -3.34
CA ASN A 233 13.51 -17.44 -3.89
C ASN A 233 12.88 -18.40 -2.87
N VAL A 234 13.69 -19.20 -2.21
CA VAL A 234 13.26 -20.12 -1.14
C VAL A 234 12.64 -19.34 0.00
N PHE A 235 13.27 -18.25 0.46
CA PHE A 235 12.75 -17.40 1.52
C PHE A 235 11.39 -16.79 1.17
N ILE A 236 11.21 -16.23 -0.04
CA ILE A 236 9.94 -15.64 -0.48
C ILE A 236 8.83 -16.70 -0.51
N LYS A 237 9.13 -17.89 -1.01
CA LYS A 237 8.19 -19.01 -1.01
C LYS A 237 7.81 -19.43 0.41
N GLN A 238 8.77 -19.59 1.31
CA GLN A 238 8.54 -19.92 2.72
C GLN A 238 7.65 -18.88 3.41
N LEU A 239 7.90 -17.57 3.18
CA LEU A 239 7.06 -16.51 3.73
C LEU A 239 5.62 -16.57 3.21
N TYR A 240 5.44 -16.74 1.91
CA TYR A 240 4.12 -16.85 1.30
C TYR A 240 3.32 -18.01 1.92
N GLU A 241 3.92 -19.18 1.98
CA GLU A 241 3.31 -20.38 2.57
C GLU A 241 2.97 -20.15 4.05
N ALA A 242 3.91 -19.66 4.85
CA ALA A 242 3.73 -19.43 6.28
C ALA A 242 2.63 -18.39 6.59
N ILE A 243 2.52 -17.33 5.79
CA ILE A 243 1.49 -16.30 5.95
C ILE A 243 0.11 -16.89 5.67
N HIS A 244 -0.07 -17.57 4.53
CA HIS A 244 -1.37 -18.10 4.12
C HIS A 244 -1.81 -19.33 4.93
N GLU A 245 -0.88 -20.14 5.43
CA GLU A 245 -1.19 -21.19 6.40
C GLU A 245 -1.67 -20.61 7.74
N THR A 246 -1.09 -19.48 8.16
CA THR A 246 -1.46 -18.83 9.44
C THR A 246 -2.81 -18.09 9.32
N LYS A 247 -2.96 -17.23 8.30
CA LYS A 247 -4.20 -16.48 7.99
C LYS A 247 -4.34 -16.33 6.46
N PRO A 248 -5.18 -17.16 5.81
CA PRO A 248 -5.29 -17.19 4.35
C PRO A 248 -5.61 -15.86 3.66
N TRP A 249 -6.23 -14.92 4.38
CA TRP A 249 -6.62 -13.60 3.85
C TRP A 249 -5.57 -12.51 3.99
N VAL A 250 -4.48 -12.74 4.72
CA VAL A 250 -3.41 -11.76 4.87
C VAL A 250 -2.59 -11.72 3.59
N LYS A 251 -2.55 -10.56 2.96
CA LYS A 251 -1.87 -10.33 1.69
C LYS A 251 -0.36 -10.29 1.90
N PHE A 252 0.41 -10.93 1.04
CA PHE A 252 1.86 -10.81 1.03
C PHE A 252 2.33 -9.97 -0.15
N GLY A 253 2.98 -8.84 0.14
CA GLY A 253 3.47 -7.90 -0.87
C GLY A 253 4.94 -7.57 -0.75
N ILE A 254 5.50 -7.18 -1.89
CA ILE A 254 6.90 -6.74 -1.99
C ILE A 254 7.00 -5.39 -2.69
N SER A 255 7.97 -4.56 -2.29
CA SER A 255 8.36 -3.36 -3.02
C SER A 255 9.81 -3.46 -3.51
N PRO A 256 10.03 -4.10 -4.66
CA PRO A 256 11.37 -4.26 -5.22
C PRO A 256 11.91 -2.95 -5.78
N PHE A 257 13.22 -2.88 -5.99
CA PHE A 257 13.84 -1.81 -6.75
C PHE A 257 13.18 -1.64 -8.13
N GLY A 258 13.16 -0.42 -8.69
CA GLY A 258 12.37 -0.12 -9.89
C GLY A 258 12.83 -0.81 -11.17
N ILE A 259 14.09 -1.24 -11.27
CA ILE A 259 14.64 -1.92 -12.44
C ILE A 259 14.80 -3.41 -12.16
N TYR A 260 14.12 -4.27 -12.92
CA TYR A 260 14.32 -5.71 -12.84
C TYR A 260 15.67 -6.12 -13.43
N ARG A 261 15.87 -5.88 -14.73
CA ARG A 261 17.13 -6.02 -15.46
C ARG A 261 17.27 -4.95 -16.55
N ASN A 262 18.48 -4.51 -16.82
CA ASN A 262 18.80 -3.62 -17.93
C ASN A 262 18.81 -4.37 -19.26
N LYS A 263 18.50 -3.66 -20.36
CA LYS A 263 18.58 -4.24 -21.72
C LYS A 263 19.95 -4.81 -22.06
N LYS A 264 21.01 -4.20 -21.52
CA LYS A 264 22.39 -4.68 -21.69
C LYS A 264 22.63 -6.02 -21.00
N SER A 265 22.03 -6.27 -19.84
CA SER A 265 22.15 -7.50 -19.08
C SER A 265 21.27 -8.63 -19.62
N ASP A 266 20.12 -8.26 -20.18
CA ASP A 266 19.18 -9.20 -20.77
C ASP A 266 18.50 -8.60 -22.02
N GLN A 267 18.90 -9.08 -23.20
CA GLN A 267 18.40 -8.58 -24.48
C GLN A 267 16.93 -8.92 -24.75
N LEU A 268 16.37 -9.95 -24.09
CA LEU A 268 15.00 -10.41 -24.32
C LEU A 268 14.00 -9.63 -23.48
N ILE A 269 14.21 -9.58 -22.17
CA ILE A 269 13.25 -9.01 -21.23
C ILE A 269 13.73 -7.74 -20.53
N GLY A 270 15.01 -7.39 -20.61
CA GLY A 270 15.55 -6.18 -19.96
C GLY A 270 14.92 -4.88 -20.43
N SER A 271 14.73 -3.93 -19.52
CA SER A 271 14.26 -2.57 -19.82
C SER A 271 15.37 -1.68 -20.41
N LYS A 272 14.99 -0.63 -21.14
CA LYS A 272 15.92 0.38 -21.66
C LYS A 272 16.41 1.30 -20.53
N THR A 273 17.19 0.73 -19.62
CA THR A 273 17.71 1.37 -18.41
C THR A 273 19.19 1.05 -18.23
N SER A 274 19.87 1.73 -17.30
CA SER A 274 21.29 1.52 -16.98
C SER A 274 21.60 1.70 -15.49
N GLY A 275 20.60 1.48 -14.60
CA GLY A 275 20.78 1.54 -13.16
C GLY A 275 21.03 0.18 -12.52
N LEU A 276 21.06 0.16 -11.18
CA LEU A 276 21.08 -1.05 -10.34
C LEU A 276 19.89 -1.96 -10.70
N GLN A 277 20.07 -3.27 -10.58
CA GLN A 277 19.13 -4.29 -11.03
C GLN A 277 18.72 -5.23 -9.89
N ASN A 278 17.44 -5.58 -9.82
CA ASN A 278 16.97 -6.58 -8.85
C ASN A 278 17.67 -7.92 -9.05
N TYR A 279 17.64 -8.45 -10.27
CA TYR A 279 18.07 -9.82 -10.58
C TYR A 279 19.57 -10.00 -10.42
N ASP A 280 20.38 -9.09 -10.98
CA ASP A 280 21.81 -9.24 -11.04
C ASP A 280 22.54 -8.69 -9.80
N ASP A 281 22.04 -7.57 -9.23
CA ASP A 281 22.75 -6.85 -8.17
C ASP A 281 22.18 -7.13 -6.77
N LEU A 282 20.86 -7.38 -6.67
CA LEU A 282 20.16 -7.65 -5.40
C LEU A 282 19.75 -9.12 -5.24
N TYR A 283 20.04 -9.95 -6.24
CA TYR A 283 19.73 -11.38 -6.26
C TYR A 283 18.25 -11.69 -6.07
N ALA A 284 17.38 -10.83 -6.61
CA ALA A 284 15.93 -10.88 -6.46
C ALA A 284 15.23 -11.17 -7.79
N ASP A 285 14.65 -12.38 -7.93
CA ASP A 285 13.92 -12.80 -9.13
C ASP A 285 12.42 -12.55 -9.00
N ILE A 286 12.05 -11.27 -9.09
CA ILE A 286 10.66 -10.81 -8.91
C ILE A 286 9.70 -11.48 -9.89
N LEU A 287 10.13 -11.69 -11.14
CA LEU A 287 9.27 -12.31 -12.16
C LEU A 287 8.97 -13.78 -11.82
N MET A 288 9.95 -14.50 -11.26
CA MET A 288 9.72 -15.84 -10.76
C MET A 288 8.65 -15.86 -9.67
N TRP A 289 8.72 -14.94 -8.70
CA TRP A 289 7.78 -14.88 -7.58
C TRP A 289 6.37 -14.54 -8.02
N VAL A 290 6.22 -13.54 -8.90
CA VAL A 290 4.93 -13.14 -9.48
C VAL A 290 4.33 -14.27 -10.33
N ASN A 291 5.15 -14.93 -11.17
CA ASN A 291 4.70 -15.98 -12.07
C ASN A 291 4.28 -17.27 -11.36
N ASN A 292 4.98 -17.62 -10.27
CA ASN A 292 4.67 -18.79 -9.44
C ASN A 292 3.62 -18.49 -8.36
N GLY A 293 3.24 -17.21 -8.20
CA GLY A 293 2.23 -16.82 -7.22
C GLY A 293 2.73 -16.82 -5.77
N TRP A 294 4.02 -16.62 -5.54
CA TRP A 294 4.63 -16.52 -4.21
C TRP A 294 4.54 -15.11 -3.58
N VAL A 295 3.83 -14.23 -4.23
CA VAL A 295 3.44 -12.91 -3.71
C VAL A 295 2.03 -12.59 -4.17
N ASP A 296 1.30 -11.76 -3.42
CA ASP A 296 -0.04 -11.32 -3.78
C ASP A 296 -0.02 -9.98 -4.53
N TYR A 297 0.94 -9.12 -4.21
CA TYR A 297 1.13 -7.88 -4.94
C TYR A 297 2.59 -7.44 -4.99
N CYS A 298 2.90 -6.69 -6.04
CA CYS A 298 4.22 -6.12 -6.29
C CYS A 298 4.11 -4.60 -6.40
N VAL A 299 5.04 -3.87 -5.76
CA VAL A 299 5.09 -2.41 -5.75
C VAL A 299 6.48 -1.94 -6.17
N PRO A 300 6.88 -2.06 -7.44
CA PRO A 300 8.19 -1.58 -7.88
C PRO A 300 8.36 -0.09 -7.57
N GLN A 301 9.51 0.28 -7.02
CA GLN A 301 9.85 1.64 -6.59
C GLN A 301 10.29 2.48 -7.80
N LEU A 302 9.32 3.06 -8.52
CA LEU A 302 9.59 3.92 -9.69
C LEU A 302 9.83 5.37 -9.25
N TYR A 303 10.91 5.59 -8.49
CA TYR A 303 11.18 6.86 -7.80
C TYR A 303 11.83 7.93 -8.69
N TRP A 304 11.87 7.73 -10.01
CA TRP A 304 12.46 8.67 -10.96
C TRP A 304 11.41 9.53 -11.67
N GLU A 305 11.86 10.59 -12.30
CA GLU A 305 11.05 11.42 -13.20
C GLU A 305 10.88 10.78 -14.58
N ILE A 306 9.86 11.20 -15.30
CA ILE A 306 9.72 10.94 -16.74
C ILE A 306 10.87 11.66 -17.46
N GLY A 307 11.58 10.96 -18.33
CA GLY A 307 12.76 11.44 -19.02
C GLY A 307 14.08 11.26 -18.26
N HIS A 308 14.11 10.53 -17.14
CA HIS A 308 15.35 10.23 -16.43
C HIS A 308 16.28 9.34 -17.28
N LYS A 309 17.53 9.78 -17.49
CA LYS A 309 18.46 9.12 -18.44
C LYS A 309 18.71 7.63 -18.18
N ALA A 310 18.87 7.24 -16.91
CA ALA A 310 19.23 5.87 -16.54
C ALA A 310 18.01 5.00 -16.18
N ALA A 311 16.90 5.61 -15.77
CA ALA A 311 15.73 4.90 -15.22
C ALA A 311 14.45 5.69 -15.48
N ASP A 312 14.10 5.90 -16.76
CA ASP A 312 12.94 6.66 -17.17
C ASP A 312 11.65 6.02 -16.64
N TYR A 313 10.84 6.82 -15.94
CA TYR A 313 9.59 6.39 -15.33
C TYR A 313 8.60 5.78 -16.32
N GLU A 314 8.42 6.40 -17.50
CA GLU A 314 7.51 5.91 -18.53
C GLU A 314 7.95 4.55 -19.09
N THR A 315 9.26 4.40 -19.33
CA THR A 315 9.87 3.13 -19.75
C THR A 315 9.60 2.02 -18.70
N LEU A 316 9.80 2.34 -17.43
CA LEU A 316 9.67 1.37 -16.34
C LEU A 316 8.22 0.97 -16.08
N ILE A 317 7.27 1.92 -16.04
CA ILE A 317 5.85 1.57 -15.79
C ILE A 317 5.30 0.70 -16.92
N LYS A 318 5.66 0.99 -18.18
CA LYS A 318 5.28 0.16 -19.34
C LYS A 318 5.89 -1.24 -19.26
N TRP A 319 7.15 -1.34 -18.80
CA TRP A 319 7.83 -2.61 -18.61
C TRP A 319 7.14 -3.45 -17.52
N TRP A 320 6.90 -2.90 -16.35
CA TRP A 320 6.23 -3.59 -15.26
C TRP A 320 4.79 -3.99 -15.63
N ASN A 321 4.05 -3.11 -16.29
CA ASN A 321 2.71 -3.41 -16.80
C ASN A 321 2.70 -4.63 -17.74
N LYS A 322 3.75 -4.80 -18.54
CA LYS A 322 3.87 -5.94 -19.46
C LYS A 322 4.20 -7.25 -18.74
N TYR A 323 5.09 -7.22 -17.75
CA TYR A 323 5.69 -8.44 -17.22
C TYR A 323 5.16 -8.89 -15.86
N ALA A 324 4.55 -8.03 -15.06
CA ALA A 324 4.09 -8.35 -13.70
C ALA A 324 2.59 -8.68 -13.58
N GLY A 325 1.88 -8.94 -14.67
CA GLY A 325 0.42 -8.99 -14.73
C GLY A 325 -0.28 -10.19 -14.09
N LYS A 326 0.42 -11.19 -13.55
CA LYS A 326 -0.22 -12.35 -12.91
C LYS A 326 -0.62 -12.11 -11.45
N ARG A 327 -0.10 -11.07 -10.83
CA ARG A 327 -0.43 -10.62 -9.48
C ARG A 327 -0.74 -9.12 -9.52
N HIS A 328 -1.30 -8.58 -8.44
CA HIS A 328 -1.57 -7.15 -8.40
C HIS A 328 -0.29 -6.36 -8.54
N LEU A 329 -0.32 -5.36 -9.42
CA LEU A 329 0.76 -4.41 -9.63
C LEU A 329 0.31 -3.03 -9.15
N TYR A 330 1.01 -2.50 -8.16
CA TYR A 330 0.90 -1.10 -7.71
C TYR A 330 2.21 -0.40 -8.02
N ILE A 331 2.18 0.90 -8.26
CA ILE A 331 3.40 1.65 -8.57
C ILE A 331 3.84 2.45 -7.35
N GLY A 332 5.08 2.21 -6.91
CA GLY A 332 5.74 3.03 -5.90
C GLY A 332 6.18 4.35 -6.52
N GLU A 333 5.72 5.48 -5.96
CA GLU A 333 5.98 6.81 -6.48
C GLU A 333 6.60 7.73 -5.43
N ASP A 334 7.72 8.39 -5.77
CA ASP A 334 8.34 9.42 -4.94
C ASP A 334 7.63 10.76 -5.15
N VAL A 335 6.91 11.20 -4.11
CA VAL A 335 6.15 12.46 -4.08
C VAL A 335 7.07 13.66 -4.25
N ILE A 336 8.19 13.69 -3.52
CA ILE A 336 9.13 14.82 -3.53
C ILE A 336 9.76 14.97 -4.91
N ARG A 337 10.22 13.89 -5.50
CA ARG A 337 10.82 13.93 -6.84
C ARG A 337 9.78 14.32 -7.89
N THR A 338 8.56 13.78 -7.81
CA THR A 338 7.48 14.11 -8.74
C THR A 338 7.18 15.61 -8.75
N VAL A 339 7.06 16.25 -7.58
CA VAL A 339 6.75 17.69 -7.51
C VAL A 339 7.94 18.59 -7.86
N LYS A 340 9.18 18.11 -7.69
CA LYS A 340 10.39 18.85 -8.07
C LYS A 340 10.73 18.74 -9.56
N SER A 341 10.17 17.75 -10.25
CA SER A 341 10.46 17.52 -11.67
C SER A 341 9.45 18.26 -12.54
N PRO A 342 9.90 19.20 -13.41
CA PRO A 342 9.01 19.90 -14.32
C PRO A 342 8.47 18.93 -15.38
N ASP A 343 7.23 19.13 -15.81
CA ASP A 343 6.64 18.39 -16.93
C ASP A 343 7.44 18.65 -18.23
N LEU A 344 7.57 17.63 -19.08
CA LEU A 344 8.41 17.73 -20.28
C LEU A 344 7.80 18.64 -21.35
N VAL A 345 6.46 18.76 -21.38
CA VAL A 345 5.73 19.57 -22.37
C VAL A 345 5.45 20.95 -21.80
N ASN A 346 4.86 21.01 -20.61
CA ASN A 346 4.54 22.26 -19.92
C ASN A 346 5.40 22.43 -18.66
N ARG A 347 6.54 23.07 -18.81
CA ARG A 347 7.51 23.26 -17.72
C ARG A 347 7.04 24.14 -16.55
N SER A 348 5.86 24.77 -16.66
CA SER A 348 5.27 25.56 -15.57
C SER A 348 4.56 24.69 -14.49
N ILE A 349 4.34 23.42 -14.79
CA ILE A 349 3.74 22.45 -13.87
C ILE A 349 4.71 21.29 -13.59
N ASN A 350 4.45 20.52 -12.52
CA ASN A 350 5.22 19.33 -12.23
C ASN A 350 4.69 18.09 -12.97
N GLN A 351 5.37 16.94 -12.83
CA GLN A 351 5.06 15.72 -13.56
C GLN A 351 3.86 14.90 -13.00
N MET A 352 3.21 15.35 -11.94
CA MET A 352 2.07 14.60 -11.36
C MET A 352 0.96 14.32 -12.39
N PRO A 353 0.48 15.31 -13.21
CA PRO A 353 -0.54 15.03 -14.24
C PRO A 353 -0.12 13.97 -15.25
N ALA A 354 1.12 14.03 -15.74
CA ALA A 354 1.65 13.08 -16.72
C ALA A 354 1.75 11.66 -16.15
N LYS A 355 2.24 11.50 -14.90
CA LYS A 355 2.31 10.21 -14.22
C LYS A 355 0.92 9.65 -13.94
N GLN A 356 -0.04 10.45 -13.47
CA GLN A 356 -1.41 10.01 -13.24
C GLN A 356 -2.10 9.55 -14.55
N LYS A 357 -1.80 10.21 -15.68
CA LYS A 357 -2.26 9.76 -16.99
C LYS A 357 -1.67 8.39 -17.35
N LEU A 358 -0.36 8.21 -17.22
CA LEU A 358 0.30 6.92 -17.47
C LEU A 358 -0.32 5.79 -16.64
N HIS A 359 -0.60 6.01 -15.35
CA HIS A 359 -1.24 5.00 -14.52
C HIS A 359 -2.59 4.54 -15.10
N ARG A 360 -3.40 5.46 -15.63
CA ARG A 360 -4.73 5.13 -16.20
C ARG A 360 -4.65 4.40 -17.54
N GLU A 361 -3.56 4.57 -18.27
CA GLU A 361 -3.31 3.89 -19.54
C GLU A 361 -2.79 2.46 -19.34
N MET A 362 -2.33 2.09 -18.14
CA MET A 362 -1.75 0.79 -17.83
C MET A 362 -2.81 -0.19 -17.32
N ASN A 363 -3.20 -1.17 -18.12
CA ASN A 363 -4.28 -2.12 -17.81
C ASN A 363 -4.01 -3.02 -16.58
N ASN A 364 -2.74 -3.32 -16.28
CA ASN A 364 -2.34 -4.18 -15.18
C ASN A 364 -1.95 -3.40 -13.91
N VAL A 365 -1.93 -2.05 -13.96
CA VAL A 365 -1.68 -1.21 -12.79
C VAL A 365 -2.99 -0.98 -12.05
N GLN A 366 -3.11 -1.54 -10.84
CA GLN A 366 -4.31 -1.44 -10.01
C GLN A 366 -4.16 -0.49 -8.83
N GLY A 367 -3.12 0.34 -8.82
CA GLY A 367 -2.95 1.34 -7.77
C GLY A 367 -1.56 1.95 -7.68
N THR A 368 -1.41 2.80 -6.67
CA THR A 368 -0.20 3.56 -6.39
C THR A 368 0.12 3.50 -4.91
N VAL A 369 1.39 3.44 -4.56
CA VAL A 369 1.86 3.59 -3.18
C VAL A 369 2.83 4.77 -3.12
N LEU A 370 2.54 5.72 -2.24
CA LEU A 370 3.23 7.01 -2.17
C LEU A 370 4.40 6.96 -1.19
N TRP A 371 5.58 7.24 -1.66
CA TRP A 371 6.77 7.48 -0.86
C TRP A 371 6.91 8.99 -0.65
N TYR A 372 6.71 9.51 0.49
CA TYR A 372 6.24 8.89 1.74
C TYR A 372 5.06 9.70 2.34
N ALA A 373 4.36 9.12 3.28
CA ALA A 373 3.12 9.66 3.85
C ALA A 373 3.24 11.14 4.29
N LYS A 374 4.33 11.51 4.99
CA LYS A 374 4.54 12.88 5.47
C LYS A 374 4.62 13.90 4.33
N ALA A 375 5.20 13.56 3.17
CA ALA A 375 5.24 14.45 2.02
C ALA A 375 3.84 14.76 1.47
N VAL A 376 2.92 13.79 1.52
CA VAL A 376 1.51 13.97 1.16
C VAL A 376 0.77 14.82 2.18
N THR A 377 0.94 14.53 3.47
CA THR A 377 0.22 15.25 4.54
C THR A 377 0.72 16.67 4.75
N ASP A 378 1.99 16.95 4.49
CA ASP A 378 2.56 18.30 4.46
C ASP A 378 2.18 19.06 3.17
N ASN A 379 1.46 18.41 2.26
CA ASN A 379 0.99 18.96 0.99
C ASN A 379 2.12 19.55 0.13
N VAL A 380 3.28 18.88 0.09
CA VAL A 380 4.45 19.35 -0.66
C VAL A 380 4.09 19.56 -2.13
N GLY A 381 4.34 20.75 -2.68
CA GLY A 381 4.01 21.09 -4.05
C GLY A 381 2.52 20.90 -4.41
N ASN A 382 1.62 21.08 -3.46
CA ASN A 382 0.17 20.85 -3.57
C ASN A 382 -0.24 19.40 -3.89
N TYR A 383 0.66 18.42 -3.66
CA TYR A 383 0.41 17.02 -4.05
C TYR A 383 -0.84 16.44 -3.37
N GLY A 384 -0.97 16.59 -2.05
CA GLY A 384 -2.14 16.11 -1.29
C GLY A 384 -3.45 16.78 -1.75
N SER A 385 -3.42 18.11 -1.99
CA SER A 385 -4.55 18.87 -2.51
C SER A 385 -4.99 18.39 -3.90
N MET A 386 -4.03 18.07 -4.78
CA MET A 386 -4.32 17.53 -6.11
C MET A 386 -4.91 16.12 -6.04
N LEU A 387 -4.42 15.26 -5.15
CA LEU A 387 -5.06 13.97 -4.89
C LEU A 387 -6.51 14.16 -4.46
N LYS A 388 -6.74 14.93 -3.39
CA LYS A 388 -8.07 15.17 -2.77
C LYS A 388 -9.09 15.75 -3.76
N ASN A 389 -8.68 16.74 -4.54
CA ASN A 389 -9.62 17.53 -5.34
C ASN A 389 -9.75 17.07 -6.80
N VAL A 390 -8.75 16.34 -7.32
CA VAL A 390 -8.69 15.96 -8.74
C VAL A 390 -8.59 14.45 -8.92
N TYR A 391 -7.46 13.82 -8.55
CA TYR A 391 -7.16 12.45 -8.96
C TYR A 391 -7.86 11.39 -8.13
N TRP A 392 -8.00 11.61 -6.80
CA TRP A 392 -8.63 10.69 -5.85
C TRP A 392 -9.87 11.28 -5.18
N LYS A 393 -10.49 12.23 -5.85
CA LYS A 393 -11.67 12.97 -5.39
C LYS A 393 -12.79 12.07 -4.85
N TYR A 394 -13.03 10.94 -5.47
CA TYR A 394 -14.02 9.97 -5.03
C TYR A 394 -13.36 8.80 -4.29
N PRO A 395 -14.01 8.25 -3.25
CA PRO A 395 -13.50 7.09 -2.54
C PRO A 395 -13.30 5.89 -3.48
N ALA A 396 -12.31 5.06 -3.19
CA ALA A 396 -12.07 3.82 -3.91
C ALA A 396 -11.97 2.64 -2.95
N LEU A 397 -12.45 1.48 -3.39
CA LEU A 397 -12.24 0.22 -2.72
C LEU A 397 -10.88 -0.34 -3.09
N VAL A 398 -10.26 -1.05 -2.17
CA VAL A 398 -9.07 -1.87 -2.48
C VAL A 398 -9.45 -2.91 -3.55
N PRO A 399 -8.59 -3.19 -4.54
CA PRO A 399 -8.84 -4.23 -5.55
C PRO A 399 -9.02 -5.62 -4.93
N GLN A 400 -9.94 -6.39 -5.51
CA GLN A 400 -10.22 -7.77 -5.09
C GLN A 400 -9.09 -8.72 -5.47
N MET A 401 -8.66 -9.58 -4.55
CA MET A 401 -7.68 -10.64 -4.83
C MET A 401 -8.40 -11.99 -5.05
N LYS A 402 -9.10 -12.11 -6.18
CA LYS A 402 -9.92 -13.30 -6.50
C LYS A 402 -9.14 -14.60 -6.59
N TYR A 403 -7.83 -14.54 -6.78
CA TYR A 403 -6.97 -15.72 -6.80
C TYR A 403 -6.69 -16.27 -5.39
N ILE A 404 -6.93 -15.48 -4.31
CA ILE A 404 -6.94 -15.98 -2.93
C ILE A 404 -8.34 -16.52 -2.61
N ASP A 405 -9.37 -15.66 -2.75
CA ASP A 405 -10.78 -16.04 -2.67
C ASP A 405 -11.64 -15.02 -3.42
N GLY A 406 -12.56 -15.49 -4.25
CA GLY A 406 -13.51 -14.66 -5.01
C GLY A 406 -14.93 -14.66 -4.46
N LYS A 407 -15.17 -15.25 -3.29
CA LYS A 407 -16.50 -15.48 -2.72
C LYS A 407 -16.96 -14.29 -1.91
N ALA A 408 -17.91 -13.53 -2.44
CA ALA A 408 -18.45 -12.36 -1.77
C ALA A 408 -19.36 -12.71 -0.57
N PRO A 409 -19.43 -11.86 0.46
CA PRO A 409 -20.40 -11.98 1.54
C PRO A 409 -21.85 -11.93 1.03
N LYS A 410 -22.78 -12.40 1.82
CA LYS A 410 -24.22 -12.17 1.58
C LYS A 410 -24.54 -10.69 1.76
N LYS A 411 -25.66 -10.20 1.16
CA LYS A 411 -26.12 -8.82 1.32
C LYS A 411 -26.46 -8.51 2.79
N VAL A 412 -26.28 -7.26 3.20
CA VAL A 412 -26.69 -6.77 4.53
C VAL A 412 -28.17 -7.02 4.81
N ARG A 413 -28.54 -7.06 6.09
CA ARG A 413 -29.90 -7.39 6.54
C ARG A 413 -30.54 -6.17 7.25
N LYS A 414 -31.85 -6.13 7.32
CA LYS A 414 -32.66 -5.24 8.19
C LYS A 414 -32.27 -3.75 8.14
N MET A 415 -32.15 -3.17 6.93
CA MET A 415 -31.93 -1.73 6.81
C MET A 415 -33.10 -0.92 7.35
N LYS A 416 -32.81 0.12 8.19
CA LYS A 416 -33.79 1.05 8.73
C LYS A 416 -33.18 2.43 8.93
N PHE A 417 -33.99 3.49 8.79
CA PHE A 417 -33.65 4.83 9.22
C PHE A 417 -34.26 5.08 10.60
N LEU A 418 -33.53 5.77 11.44
CA LEU A 418 -33.99 6.33 12.71
C LEU A 418 -33.64 7.82 12.75
N ALA A 419 -34.62 8.63 13.14
CA ALA A 419 -34.39 10.04 13.40
C ALA A 419 -33.95 10.22 14.86
N PHE A 420 -32.99 11.11 15.07
CA PHE A 420 -32.47 11.56 16.35
C PHE A 420 -32.50 13.08 16.37
N GLU A 421 -32.35 13.73 17.51
CA GLU A 421 -32.31 15.19 17.64
C GLU A 421 -31.23 15.81 16.75
N ASP A 422 -30.08 15.14 16.58
CA ASP A 422 -28.91 15.60 15.86
C ASP A 422 -28.79 15.06 14.42
N GLY A 423 -29.86 14.44 13.87
CA GLY A 423 -29.92 13.98 12.48
C GLY A 423 -30.54 12.61 12.27
N ILE A 424 -30.30 12.05 11.11
CA ILE A 424 -30.84 10.76 10.67
C ILE A 424 -29.72 9.75 10.56
N VAL A 425 -29.93 8.55 11.11
CA VAL A 425 -28.97 7.44 11.03
C VAL A 425 -29.59 6.28 10.26
N LEU A 426 -28.87 5.80 9.28
CA LEU A 426 -29.16 4.57 8.57
C LEU A 426 -28.46 3.42 9.27
N PHE A 427 -29.23 2.43 9.74
CA PHE A 427 -28.74 1.20 10.35
C PHE A 427 -28.96 0.00 9.45
N TRP A 428 -28.10 -0.99 9.58
CA TRP A 428 -28.28 -2.33 9.00
C TRP A 428 -27.75 -3.39 9.96
N LYS A 429 -27.98 -4.66 9.65
CA LYS A 429 -27.35 -5.78 10.33
C LYS A 429 -26.39 -6.49 9.38
N SER A 430 -25.24 -6.89 9.88
CA SER A 430 -24.27 -7.71 9.16
C SER A 430 -24.93 -8.95 8.55
N PRO A 431 -24.51 -9.40 7.37
CA PRO A 431 -24.90 -10.70 6.86
C PRO A 431 -24.43 -11.82 7.80
N LYS A 432 -25.11 -12.95 7.78
CA LYS A 432 -24.63 -14.15 8.46
C LYS A 432 -23.50 -14.76 7.63
N GLY A 433 -22.32 -14.76 8.15
CA GLY A 433 -21.11 -15.42 7.64
C GLY A 433 -20.29 -15.88 8.85
N LYS A 434 -19.78 -17.11 8.81
CA LYS A 434 -18.98 -17.69 9.89
C LYS A 434 -17.50 -17.76 9.52
N ASP A 435 -17.21 -18.05 8.27
CA ASP A 435 -15.86 -18.22 7.76
C ASP A 435 -15.25 -16.87 7.37
N TRP A 436 -13.94 -16.75 7.44
CA TRP A 436 -13.21 -15.56 7.01
C TRP A 436 -13.56 -15.15 5.55
N SER A 437 -13.78 -16.13 4.67
CA SER A 437 -14.09 -15.94 3.24
C SER A 437 -15.47 -15.35 2.96
N ASN A 438 -16.37 -15.30 3.95
CA ASN A 438 -17.73 -14.79 3.76
C ASN A 438 -18.23 -13.91 4.91
N LYS A 439 -17.36 -13.61 5.89
CA LYS A 439 -17.64 -12.69 7.00
C LYS A 439 -17.46 -11.25 6.49
N ALA A 440 -18.49 -10.44 6.63
CA ALA A 440 -18.37 -9.00 6.37
C ALA A 440 -17.51 -8.33 7.44
N VAL A 441 -16.58 -7.49 7.00
CA VAL A 441 -15.68 -6.70 7.87
C VAL A 441 -15.81 -5.20 7.61
N LYS A 442 -16.28 -4.81 6.42
CA LYS A 442 -16.53 -3.41 6.03
C LYS A 442 -17.84 -3.31 5.25
N TYR A 443 -18.37 -2.10 5.15
CA TYR A 443 -19.57 -1.79 4.38
C TYR A 443 -19.33 -0.57 3.50
N VAL A 444 -19.97 -0.56 2.33
CA VAL A 444 -19.99 0.60 1.45
C VAL A 444 -21.40 1.16 1.40
N VAL A 445 -21.53 2.44 1.67
CA VAL A 445 -22.80 3.17 1.62
C VAL A 445 -22.80 4.05 0.39
N TYR A 446 -23.78 3.86 -0.46
CA TYR A 446 -24.03 4.68 -1.67
C TYR A 446 -25.28 5.51 -1.50
N LYS A 447 -25.30 6.72 -2.10
CA LYS A 447 -26.47 7.62 -2.16
C LYS A 447 -26.85 7.91 -3.60
N PHE A 448 -28.14 7.75 -3.91
CA PHE A 448 -28.74 8.05 -5.22
C PHE A 448 -29.97 8.96 -5.06
N VAL A 449 -30.25 9.80 -6.04
CA VAL A 449 -31.47 10.64 -6.08
C VAL A 449 -32.62 9.82 -6.67
N LYS A 450 -33.87 10.19 -6.35
CA LYS A 450 -35.07 9.58 -6.96
C LYS A 450 -35.01 9.73 -8.49
N GLY A 451 -35.25 8.64 -9.22
CA GLY A 451 -35.22 8.60 -10.69
C GLY A 451 -33.85 8.22 -11.28
N GLU A 452 -32.78 8.29 -10.48
CA GLU A 452 -31.45 7.89 -10.92
C GLU A 452 -31.33 6.35 -10.97
N LYS A 453 -30.67 5.85 -12.03
CA LYS A 453 -30.32 4.42 -12.13
C LYS A 453 -29.29 4.06 -11.06
N ILE A 454 -29.60 3.04 -10.27
CA ILE A 454 -28.66 2.54 -9.26
C ILE A 454 -27.50 1.83 -9.95
N ASN A 455 -26.33 2.48 -9.91
CA ASN A 455 -25.08 1.96 -10.38
C ASN A 455 -24.04 2.00 -9.26
N ILE A 456 -23.76 0.86 -8.63
CA ILE A 456 -22.77 0.76 -7.55
C ILE A 456 -21.32 0.77 -8.06
N ASP A 457 -21.10 0.74 -9.38
CA ASP A 457 -19.75 0.85 -9.98
C ASP A 457 -19.32 2.30 -10.15
N ASP A 458 -20.22 3.26 -9.94
CA ASP A 458 -19.90 4.69 -9.91
C ASP A 458 -19.35 5.10 -8.53
N PRO A 459 -18.04 5.40 -8.39
CA PRO A 459 -17.44 5.78 -7.11
C PRO A 459 -17.94 7.13 -6.59
N SER A 460 -18.51 8.01 -7.45
CA SER A 460 -19.09 9.29 -7.03
C SER A 460 -20.33 9.13 -6.14
N LYS A 461 -20.92 7.93 -6.12
CA LYS A 461 -22.08 7.59 -5.30
C LYS A 461 -21.70 7.06 -3.92
N ILE A 462 -20.43 6.75 -3.67
CA ILE A 462 -19.95 6.31 -2.37
C ILE A 462 -19.94 7.51 -1.41
N VAL A 463 -20.71 7.40 -0.34
CA VAL A 463 -20.76 8.41 0.73
C VAL A 463 -20.04 7.96 2.00
N ALA A 464 -19.83 6.65 2.18
CA ALA A 464 -19.02 6.12 3.27
C ALA A 464 -18.46 4.72 2.95
N ILE A 465 -17.27 4.43 3.48
CA ILE A 465 -16.70 3.10 3.65
C ILE A 465 -16.42 2.99 5.14
N THR A 466 -17.07 2.04 5.84
CA THR A 466 -17.04 1.94 7.31
C THR A 466 -17.04 0.48 7.77
N SER A 467 -16.51 0.22 8.97
CA SER A 467 -16.66 -1.05 9.69
C SER A 467 -17.93 -1.10 10.55
N ASP A 468 -18.56 0.06 10.80
CA ASP A 468 -19.77 0.16 11.60
C ASP A 468 -21.00 -0.36 10.85
N GLU A 469 -22.01 -0.84 11.58
CA GLU A 469 -23.31 -1.24 11.03
C GLU A 469 -24.30 -0.05 10.91
N PHE A 470 -23.78 1.16 10.85
CA PHE A 470 -24.59 2.38 10.69
C PHE A 470 -23.85 3.46 9.90
N TYR A 471 -24.62 4.43 9.40
CA TYR A 471 -24.12 5.64 8.76
C TYR A 471 -24.97 6.84 9.21
N LYS A 472 -24.33 7.83 9.84
CA LYS A 472 -24.98 9.10 10.20
C LYS A 472 -25.00 10.00 8.97
N ILE A 473 -26.20 10.38 8.54
CA ILE A 473 -26.40 11.28 7.40
C ILE A 473 -26.05 12.70 7.86
N PRO A 474 -25.06 13.37 7.24
CA PRO A 474 -24.73 14.75 7.60
C PRO A 474 -25.96 15.67 7.43
N ALA A 475 -26.15 16.59 8.35
CA ALA A 475 -27.28 17.55 8.28
C ALA A 475 -27.29 18.33 6.96
N SER A 476 -26.10 18.68 6.42
CA SER A 476 -25.94 19.32 5.11
C SER A 476 -26.43 18.50 3.91
N ALA A 477 -26.58 17.18 4.08
CA ALA A 477 -27.07 16.27 3.05
C ALA A 477 -28.59 16.07 3.10
N ILE A 478 -29.26 16.65 4.10
CA ILE A 478 -30.71 16.56 4.32
C ILE A 478 -31.36 17.77 3.66
N LYS A 479 -32.14 17.54 2.60
CA LYS A 479 -32.90 18.57 1.91
C LYS A 479 -34.38 18.22 2.02
N PRO A 480 -35.21 19.04 2.72
CA PRO A 480 -36.62 18.75 2.92
C PRO A 480 -37.36 18.47 1.61
N GLY A 481 -38.21 17.45 1.60
CA GLY A 481 -38.98 17.04 0.43
C GLY A 481 -38.24 16.17 -0.60
N GLU A 482 -36.91 16.15 -0.60
CA GLU A 482 -36.16 15.27 -1.51
C GLU A 482 -36.27 13.79 -1.10
N LYS A 483 -36.42 12.93 -2.09
CA LYS A 483 -36.39 11.47 -1.92
C LYS A 483 -35.08 10.91 -2.42
N HIS A 484 -34.38 10.21 -1.54
CA HIS A 484 -33.12 9.53 -1.83
C HIS A 484 -33.22 8.02 -1.64
N TYR A 485 -32.34 7.30 -2.34
CA TYR A 485 -32.08 5.88 -2.12
C TYR A 485 -30.69 5.72 -1.51
N TYR A 486 -30.62 5.02 -0.40
CA TYR A 486 -29.35 4.53 0.13
C TYR A 486 -29.22 3.05 -0.19
N VAL A 487 -28.04 2.68 -0.63
CA VAL A 487 -27.68 1.32 -0.98
C VAL A 487 -26.49 0.94 -0.14
N VAL A 488 -26.55 -0.23 0.50
CA VAL A 488 -25.44 -0.74 1.32
C VAL A 488 -25.01 -2.10 0.79
N THR A 489 -23.69 -2.25 0.62
CA THR A 489 -23.03 -3.52 0.33
C THR A 489 -22.10 -3.90 1.48
N ALA A 490 -21.75 -5.16 1.61
CA ALA A 490 -20.80 -5.69 2.56
C ALA A 490 -19.53 -6.15 1.85
N LEU A 491 -18.37 -5.90 2.45
CA LEU A 491 -17.07 -6.37 1.99
C LEU A 491 -16.49 -7.37 2.98
N ASP A 492 -15.83 -8.41 2.47
CA ASP A 492 -14.94 -9.30 3.24
C ASP A 492 -13.52 -8.74 3.35
N ARG A 493 -12.60 -9.54 3.92
CA ARG A 493 -11.17 -9.21 4.08
C ARG A 493 -10.42 -9.00 2.75
N LEU A 494 -10.88 -9.59 1.66
CA LEU A 494 -10.30 -9.46 0.32
C LEU A 494 -11.05 -8.47 -0.56
N SER A 495 -11.90 -7.63 0.05
CA SER A 495 -12.71 -6.62 -0.63
C SER A 495 -13.69 -7.18 -1.68
N ASN A 496 -14.09 -8.47 -1.54
CA ASN A 496 -15.19 -9.02 -2.32
C ASN A 496 -16.50 -8.37 -1.87
N GLU A 497 -17.24 -7.82 -2.81
CA GLU A 497 -18.41 -6.99 -2.55
C GLU A 497 -19.72 -7.77 -2.74
N SER A 498 -20.58 -7.72 -1.74
CA SER A 498 -21.88 -8.37 -1.75
C SER A 498 -22.85 -7.77 -2.77
N LYS A 499 -23.92 -8.50 -3.09
CA LYS A 499 -25.09 -7.90 -3.75
C LYS A 499 -25.63 -6.73 -2.92
N PRO A 500 -26.13 -5.65 -3.56
CA PRO A 500 -26.62 -4.46 -2.87
C PRO A 500 -27.95 -4.69 -2.14
N ARG A 501 -28.17 -3.96 -1.05
CA ARG A 501 -29.47 -3.77 -0.43
C ARG A 501 -29.85 -2.29 -0.44
N LYS A 502 -31.07 -1.99 -0.89
CA LYS A 502 -31.60 -0.64 -1.05
C LYS A 502 -32.66 -0.31 -0.02
N LYS A 503 -32.68 0.95 0.45
CA LYS A 503 -33.77 1.55 1.24
C LYS A 503 -33.96 3.01 0.82
N SER A 504 -35.19 3.48 0.71
CA SER A 504 -35.49 4.89 0.43
C SER A 504 -35.81 5.66 1.69
N ILE A 505 -35.53 6.96 1.66
CA ILE A 505 -35.98 7.95 2.63
C ILE A 505 -36.46 9.20 1.89
N ARG A 506 -37.46 9.85 2.43
CA ARG A 506 -37.85 11.22 2.07
C ARG A 506 -37.52 12.09 3.29
N TYR A 507 -36.80 13.15 3.09
CA TYR A 507 -36.42 14.08 4.13
C TYR A 507 -37.54 15.08 4.45
#